data_3cf6635318a16987729e15e8ba5be9d3
#
_entry.id   3cf6635318a16987729e15e8ba5be9d3
#
_cell.length_a   1.000
_cell.length_b   1.000
_cell.length_c   1.000
_cell.angle_alpha   90.00
_cell.angle_beta   90.00
_cell.angle_gamma   90.00
#
_symmetry.space_group_name_H-M   'P 1'
#
loop_
_entity.id
_entity.type
_entity.pdbx_description
1 polymer ?
#
loop_
_entity_poly.entity_id
_entity_poly.type
_entity_poly.pdbx_seq_one_letter_code
_entity_poly.pdbx_strand_id
1 'polypeptide(L)'
;VTVSIALFTQDLRLHDNPVLHAARAAADQVVPLFVLDPAVEGAGFAAPNRLAFLADCLADLDASLRRIGSRLVVRRGEPAEQTAKVATEAGAGTVHVAAGVSAFAHRREARLRAVLGNRLHVHDASVTVLPPGRVAPAGRDHYAVFTPYHRAWRQAPHRSVLAAPRVIRTPDGIGSENLVFRGPLSPSLPHGGERAGRELRRRWDVDAYADVHDDLAADATSRLSPYLHFGCLSATELVERALRHDGEGAQAFVRQLAWRDFHHQVLAARPDAAHRDYRARDDRWHHDEHEAEAWRQGRTGYPIIDAGMRQLAEEGWMHNRARLLTASFLTKSLYLDWRIGVAHFLSLLVDGDIAVNQLNWQWVAGTGTDTRPNRVLNPLRQADRYDPTGDYVRRWVPELAHLPGPSVHRPWLLDGDYPPPIVAPEDLTARFQHGRPVLRAGERQDRPPGPPVHPVAGSGSKAGSWSRRSGHRPDPTPLTSDEEPR
;
A
#
# COMPACT_ATOMS: atom_id res chain seq x y z
N VAL A 1 33.44 22.44 9.17
CA VAL A 1 32.14 21.81 9.51
C VAL A 1 31.59 21.18 8.23
N THR A 2 31.43 19.87 8.24
CA THR A 2 30.85 19.15 7.12
C THR A 2 29.31 19.14 7.22
N VAL A 3 28.63 19.12 6.07
CA VAL A 3 27.19 19.15 6.01
C VAL A 3 26.67 18.00 5.13
N SER A 4 25.61 17.33 5.54
CA SER A 4 24.84 16.37 4.77
C SER A 4 23.37 16.74 4.68
N ILE A 5 22.64 16.18 3.71
CA ILE A 5 21.19 16.29 3.60
C ILE A 5 20.54 14.92 3.87
N ALA A 6 19.53 14.90 4.73
CA ALA A 6 18.58 13.80 4.84
C ALA A 6 17.29 14.19 4.08
N LEU A 7 17.12 13.69 2.87
CA LEU A 7 15.93 13.93 2.05
C LEU A 7 14.83 12.96 2.43
N PHE A 8 13.87 13.43 3.20
CA PHE A 8 12.69 12.67 3.61
C PHE A 8 11.72 12.47 2.46
N THR A 9 11.15 11.27 2.39
CA THR A 9 10.14 10.89 1.39
C THR A 9 9.00 10.09 2.04
N GLN A 10 9.12 8.77 2.11
CA GLN A 10 8.19 7.85 2.78
C GLN A 10 8.80 7.32 4.09
N ASP A 11 9.46 8.16 4.84
CA ASP A 11 10.21 7.83 6.05
C ASP A 11 10.13 8.96 7.09
N LEU A 12 8.94 9.57 7.27
CA LEU A 12 8.70 10.76 8.09
C LEU A 12 8.75 10.44 9.60
N ARG A 13 9.94 10.03 10.08
CA ARG A 13 10.17 9.63 11.48
C ARG A 13 11.62 9.88 11.91
N LEU A 14 11.85 9.95 13.21
CA LEU A 14 13.20 9.96 13.81
C LEU A 14 13.66 8.56 14.23
N HIS A 15 12.74 7.73 14.76
CA HIS A 15 13.08 6.38 15.22
C HIS A 15 13.24 5.44 14.02
N ASP A 16 14.28 4.63 14.09
CA ASP A 16 14.57 3.63 13.06
C ASP A 16 14.57 4.19 11.64
N ASN A 17 15.26 5.32 11.44
CA ASN A 17 15.40 5.97 10.15
C ASN A 17 16.86 5.80 9.61
N PRO A 18 17.09 4.86 8.66
CA PRO A 18 18.40 4.63 8.06
C PRO A 18 18.97 5.85 7.33
N VAL A 19 18.11 6.64 6.66
CA VAL A 19 18.52 7.84 5.94
C VAL A 19 19.08 8.89 6.88
N LEU A 20 18.34 9.21 7.94
CA LEU A 20 18.75 10.21 8.93
C LEU A 20 19.98 9.74 9.71
N HIS A 21 20.05 8.44 10.03
CA HIS A 21 21.20 7.86 10.71
C HIS A 21 22.48 7.96 9.86
N ALA A 22 22.39 7.62 8.57
CA ALA A 22 23.50 7.69 7.64
C ALA A 22 23.94 9.15 7.39
N ALA A 23 23.00 10.07 7.21
CA ALA A 23 23.31 11.48 7.04
C ALA A 23 24.06 12.05 8.27
N ARG A 24 23.61 11.71 9.47
CA ARG A 24 24.27 12.11 10.72
C ARG A 24 25.67 11.49 10.89
N ALA A 25 25.87 10.27 10.42
CA ALA A 25 27.19 9.64 10.48
C ALA A 25 28.19 10.22 9.47
N ALA A 26 27.69 10.80 8.37
CA ALA A 26 28.49 11.35 7.29
C ALA A 26 28.99 12.78 7.53
N ALA A 27 28.39 13.55 8.48
CA ALA A 27 28.68 14.97 8.63
C ALA A 27 28.43 15.51 10.04
N ASP A 28 29.02 16.65 10.38
CA ASP A 28 28.85 17.38 11.63
C ASP A 28 27.45 17.99 11.77
N GLN A 29 26.88 18.42 10.63
CA GLN A 29 25.54 19.03 10.53
C GLN A 29 24.70 18.32 9.48
N VAL A 30 23.39 18.25 9.71
CA VAL A 30 22.43 17.64 8.80
C VAL A 30 21.33 18.63 8.48
N VAL A 31 20.94 18.73 7.21
CA VAL A 31 19.73 19.41 6.75
C VAL A 31 18.64 18.37 6.56
N PRO A 32 17.68 18.25 7.49
CA PRO A 32 16.46 17.47 7.25
C PRO A 32 15.62 18.20 6.20
N LEU A 33 15.48 17.62 5.01
CA LEU A 33 14.81 18.24 3.86
C LEU A 33 13.59 17.45 3.45
N PHE A 34 12.48 18.13 3.23
CA PHE A 34 11.30 17.60 2.53
C PHE A 34 11.00 18.48 1.33
N VAL A 35 10.77 17.87 0.16
CA VAL A 35 10.38 18.61 -1.05
C VAL A 35 8.97 18.20 -1.45
N LEU A 36 8.05 19.18 -1.45
CA LEU A 36 6.70 19.03 -1.97
C LEU A 36 6.75 19.11 -3.50
N ASP A 37 6.60 17.94 -4.12
CA ASP A 37 6.70 17.78 -5.58
C ASP A 37 5.34 18.01 -6.25
N PRO A 38 5.17 19.07 -7.08
CA PRO A 38 3.92 19.31 -7.81
C PRO A 38 3.53 18.18 -8.78
N ALA A 39 4.49 17.36 -9.22
CA ALA A 39 4.20 16.22 -10.09
C ALA A 39 3.34 15.13 -9.39
N VAL A 40 3.29 15.11 -8.06
CA VAL A 40 2.39 14.25 -7.28
C VAL A 40 0.93 14.67 -7.49
N GLU A 41 0.66 15.97 -7.58
CA GLU A 41 -0.67 16.52 -7.90
C GLU A 41 -1.07 16.14 -9.33
N GLY A 42 -0.17 16.39 -10.30
CA GLY A 42 -0.40 16.03 -11.71
C GLY A 42 -0.61 14.55 -11.97
N ALA A 43 -0.09 13.68 -11.08
CA ALA A 43 -0.30 12.24 -11.14
C ALA A 43 -1.63 11.78 -10.48
N GLY A 44 -2.47 12.71 -9.97
CA GLY A 44 -3.74 12.39 -9.29
C GLY A 44 -3.56 11.74 -7.91
N PHE A 45 -2.36 11.82 -7.33
CA PHE A 45 -2.05 11.18 -6.06
C PHE A 45 -2.20 12.12 -4.85
N ALA A 46 -2.29 13.42 -5.04
CA ALA A 46 -2.43 14.43 -4.00
C ALA A 46 -3.89 14.61 -3.56
N ALA A 47 -4.53 13.55 -3.05
CA ALA A 47 -5.87 13.67 -2.50
C ALA A 47 -5.89 14.48 -1.20
N PRO A 48 -6.98 15.25 -0.93
CA PRO A 48 -7.08 16.12 0.24
C PRO A 48 -6.76 15.43 1.57
N ASN A 49 -7.30 14.23 1.82
CA ASN A 49 -7.04 13.45 3.02
C ASN A 49 -5.55 13.13 3.21
N ARG A 50 -4.85 12.72 2.13
CA ARG A 50 -3.41 12.44 2.19
C ARG A 50 -2.59 13.71 2.42
N LEU A 51 -2.98 14.83 1.80
CA LEU A 51 -2.29 16.11 2.00
C LEU A 51 -2.44 16.63 3.44
N ALA A 52 -3.64 16.52 4.03
CA ALA A 52 -3.87 16.88 5.42
C ALA A 52 -3.06 16.01 6.38
N PHE A 53 -3.08 14.69 6.19
CA PHE A 53 -2.28 13.78 6.99
C PHE A 53 -0.77 14.01 6.83
N LEU A 54 -0.31 14.31 5.62
CA LEU A 54 1.08 14.72 5.35
C LEU A 54 1.46 15.99 6.11
N ALA A 55 0.58 16.99 6.15
CA ALA A 55 0.83 18.23 6.91
C ALA A 55 1.04 17.92 8.40
N ASP A 56 0.19 17.09 8.99
CA ASP A 56 0.36 16.63 10.37
C ASP A 56 1.69 15.91 10.58
N CYS A 57 2.07 15.02 9.64
CA CYS A 57 3.33 14.27 9.70
C CYS A 57 4.55 15.21 9.68
N LEU A 58 4.55 16.22 8.80
CA LEU A 58 5.65 17.17 8.69
C LEU A 58 5.71 18.09 9.91
N ALA A 59 4.58 18.52 10.45
CA ALA A 59 4.51 19.31 11.67
C ALA A 59 5.04 18.52 12.89
N ASP A 60 4.67 17.24 13.02
CA ASP A 60 5.17 16.37 14.09
C ASP A 60 6.67 16.09 13.95
N LEU A 61 7.15 15.88 12.72
CA LEU A 61 8.57 15.69 12.42
C LEU A 61 9.38 16.94 12.76
N ASP A 62 8.93 18.12 12.35
CA ASP A 62 9.60 19.39 12.68
C ASP A 62 9.65 19.63 14.20
N ALA A 63 8.51 19.44 14.89
CA ALA A 63 8.45 19.54 16.35
C ALA A 63 9.41 18.54 17.04
N SER A 64 9.57 17.33 16.48
CA SER A 64 10.48 16.33 17.00
C SER A 64 11.95 16.67 16.74
N LEU A 65 12.26 17.21 15.55
CA LEU A 65 13.60 17.71 15.20
C LEU A 65 14.01 18.90 16.09
N ARG A 66 13.08 19.84 16.36
CA ARG A 66 13.36 20.99 17.25
C ARG A 66 13.76 20.58 18.65
N ARG A 67 13.15 19.53 19.20
CA ARG A 67 13.51 19.00 20.53
C ARG A 67 14.94 18.46 20.61
N ILE A 68 15.55 18.12 19.49
CA ILE A 68 16.93 17.59 19.41
C ILE A 68 17.92 18.57 18.77
N GLY A 69 17.56 19.89 18.67
CA GLY A 69 18.44 20.95 18.20
C GLY A 69 18.50 21.15 16.67
N SER A 70 17.49 20.65 15.95
CA SER A 70 17.41 20.72 14.49
C SER A 70 16.05 21.34 14.05
N ARG A 71 15.77 21.36 12.76
CA ARG A 71 14.48 21.75 12.18
C ARG A 71 14.28 21.11 10.83
N LEU A 72 13.04 20.96 10.40
CA LEU A 72 12.71 20.54 9.05
C LEU A 72 12.83 21.72 8.07
N VAL A 73 13.51 21.53 6.96
CA VAL A 73 13.50 22.42 5.83
C VAL A 73 12.49 21.91 4.81
N VAL A 74 11.54 22.74 4.42
CA VAL A 74 10.53 22.39 3.41
C VAL A 74 10.75 23.25 2.18
N ARG A 75 10.71 22.65 1.00
CA ARG A 75 10.76 23.31 -0.31
C ARG A 75 9.61 22.81 -1.18
N ARG A 76 9.22 23.60 -2.16
CA ARG A 76 8.25 23.23 -3.19
C ARG A 76 8.95 23.25 -4.55
N GLY A 77 8.73 22.23 -5.37
CA GLY A 77 9.27 22.15 -6.73
C GLY A 77 9.76 20.75 -7.10
N GLU A 78 10.51 20.62 -8.16
CA GLU A 78 11.09 19.36 -8.59
C GLU A 78 12.15 18.89 -7.58
N PRO A 79 12.07 17.65 -7.05
CA PRO A 79 12.92 17.22 -5.95
C PRO A 79 14.42 17.26 -6.23
N ALA A 80 14.88 16.90 -7.43
CA ALA A 80 16.30 16.91 -7.75
C ALA A 80 16.85 18.35 -7.82
N GLU A 81 16.08 19.26 -8.43
CA GLU A 81 16.43 20.68 -8.52
C GLU A 81 16.48 21.34 -7.14
N GLN A 82 15.44 21.16 -6.33
CA GLN A 82 15.37 21.77 -4.99
C GLN A 82 16.44 21.19 -4.05
N THR A 83 16.68 19.88 -4.13
CA THR A 83 17.75 19.26 -3.34
C THR A 83 19.14 19.78 -3.72
N ALA A 84 19.41 19.99 -5.01
CA ALA A 84 20.67 20.57 -5.47
C ALA A 84 20.84 22.03 -5.03
N LYS A 85 19.76 22.82 -5.05
CA LYS A 85 19.78 24.21 -4.53
C LYS A 85 20.12 24.22 -3.04
N VAL A 86 19.43 23.42 -2.24
CA VAL A 86 19.70 23.31 -0.79
C VAL A 86 21.11 22.76 -0.53
N ALA A 87 21.59 21.81 -1.35
CA ALA A 87 22.96 21.30 -1.22
C ALA A 87 24.01 22.39 -1.46
N THR A 88 23.75 23.29 -2.41
CA THR A 88 24.63 24.45 -2.67
C THR A 88 24.54 25.50 -1.55
N GLU A 89 23.32 25.85 -1.11
CA GLU A 89 23.07 26.81 -0.02
C GLU A 89 23.76 26.36 1.29
N ALA A 90 23.69 25.06 1.60
CA ALA A 90 24.23 24.51 2.83
C ALA A 90 25.70 24.07 2.72
N GLY A 91 26.31 24.04 1.54
CA GLY A 91 27.61 23.44 1.30
C GLY A 91 27.63 21.93 1.58
N ALA A 92 26.53 21.22 1.29
CA ALA A 92 26.39 19.81 1.62
C ALA A 92 27.23 18.91 0.70
N GLY A 93 28.06 18.04 1.30
CA GLY A 93 28.91 17.09 0.59
C GLY A 93 28.18 15.81 0.19
N THR A 94 27.14 15.40 0.93
CA THR A 94 26.38 14.18 0.70
C THR A 94 24.88 14.41 0.85
N VAL A 95 24.09 13.62 0.12
CA VAL A 95 22.62 13.57 0.18
C VAL A 95 22.17 12.14 0.36
N HIS A 96 21.36 11.88 1.35
CA HIS A 96 20.83 10.58 1.68
C HIS A 96 19.33 10.54 1.47
N VAL A 97 18.79 9.48 0.83
CA VAL A 97 17.37 9.32 0.52
C VAL A 97 16.95 7.86 0.63
N ALA A 98 15.70 7.61 0.99
CA ALA A 98 15.12 6.26 0.98
C ALA A 98 14.81 5.81 -0.45
N ALA A 99 15.15 4.55 -0.77
CA ALA A 99 14.71 3.91 -2.00
C ALA A 99 13.19 3.74 -2.01
N GLY A 100 12.57 4.03 -3.14
CA GLY A 100 11.15 3.77 -3.38
C GLY A 100 10.96 2.66 -4.41
N VAL A 101 9.73 2.13 -4.50
CA VAL A 101 9.42 0.98 -5.38
C VAL A 101 8.58 1.34 -6.60
N SER A 102 7.92 2.50 -6.60
CA SER A 102 7.07 2.92 -7.71
C SER A 102 7.89 3.49 -8.88
N ALA A 103 7.33 3.41 -10.10
CA ALA A 103 7.94 4.05 -11.26
C ALA A 103 8.20 5.56 -11.04
N PHE A 104 7.33 6.22 -10.27
CA PHE A 104 7.52 7.63 -9.89
C PHE A 104 8.77 7.82 -9.03
N ALA A 105 8.94 6.96 -8.01
CA ALA A 105 10.10 7.02 -7.12
C ALA A 105 11.41 6.71 -7.87
N HIS A 106 11.41 5.74 -8.76
CA HIS A 106 12.58 5.42 -9.60
C HIS A 106 12.95 6.59 -10.52
N ARG A 107 11.96 7.27 -11.15
CA ARG A 107 12.24 8.48 -11.97
C ARG A 107 12.81 9.61 -11.12
N ARG A 108 12.29 9.85 -9.91
CA ARG A 108 12.83 10.84 -8.96
C ARG A 108 14.27 10.49 -8.59
N GLU A 109 14.56 9.25 -8.26
CA GLU A 109 15.92 8.80 -7.94
C GLU A 109 16.88 8.98 -9.12
N ALA A 110 16.47 8.62 -10.34
CA ALA A 110 17.28 8.83 -11.54
C ALA A 110 17.63 10.31 -11.78
N ARG A 111 16.66 11.22 -11.56
CA ARG A 111 16.90 12.68 -11.65
C ARG A 111 17.86 13.18 -10.56
N LEU A 112 17.65 12.74 -9.31
CA LEU A 112 18.56 13.04 -8.20
C LEU A 112 19.99 12.58 -8.53
N ARG A 113 20.14 11.37 -9.06
CA ARG A 113 21.44 10.79 -9.44
C ARG A 113 22.09 11.57 -10.58
N ALA A 114 21.32 12.02 -11.56
CA ALA A 114 21.83 12.84 -12.68
C ALA A 114 22.41 14.19 -12.20
N VAL A 115 21.79 14.82 -11.18
CA VAL A 115 22.21 16.15 -10.69
C VAL A 115 23.27 16.04 -9.60
N LEU A 116 23.18 15.06 -8.70
CA LEU A 116 24.06 14.94 -7.52
C LEU A 116 25.25 14.01 -7.74
N GLY A 117 25.18 13.11 -8.72
CA GLY A 117 26.23 12.14 -9.02
C GLY A 117 26.55 11.24 -7.82
N ASN A 118 27.84 11.15 -7.49
CA ASN A 118 28.37 10.34 -6.39
C ASN A 118 28.04 10.90 -4.98
N ARG A 119 27.51 12.12 -4.88
CA ARG A 119 27.03 12.66 -3.60
C ARG A 119 25.69 12.03 -3.14
N LEU A 120 24.96 11.36 -4.04
CA LEU A 120 23.69 10.72 -3.70
C LEU A 120 23.91 9.31 -3.13
N HIS A 121 23.39 9.08 -1.92
CA HIS A 121 23.34 7.78 -1.25
C HIS A 121 21.88 7.34 -1.06
N VAL A 122 21.53 6.20 -1.66
CA VAL A 122 20.16 5.63 -1.61
C VAL A 122 20.14 4.47 -0.62
N HIS A 123 19.17 4.48 0.29
CA HIS A 123 19.03 3.50 1.38
C HIS A 123 17.81 2.60 1.14
N ASP A 124 18.02 1.32 0.96
CA ASP A 124 17.02 0.36 0.50
C ASP A 124 16.07 -0.16 1.60
N ALA A 125 16.50 -0.33 2.82
CA ALA A 125 15.69 -0.90 3.91
C ALA A 125 14.99 0.14 4.80
N SER A 126 14.49 1.24 4.23
CA SER A 126 13.81 2.30 4.98
C SER A 126 12.29 2.15 5.00
N VAL A 127 11.70 1.68 3.89
CA VAL A 127 10.25 1.61 3.66
C VAL A 127 9.69 0.22 3.94
N THR A 128 10.44 -0.83 3.59
CA THR A 128 10.10 -2.24 3.75
C THR A 128 10.99 -2.92 4.78
N VAL A 129 10.58 -4.05 5.31
CA VAL A 129 11.42 -4.89 6.19
C VAL A 129 12.57 -5.50 5.38
N LEU A 130 12.24 -6.13 4.26
CA LEU A 130 13.22 -6.59 3.28
C LEU A 130 13.14 -5.73 2.01
N PRO A 131 14.27 -5.25 1.50
CA PRO A 131 14.30 -4.54 0.21
C PRO A 131 13.78 -5.44 -0.92
N PRO A 132 13.05 -4.90 -1.90
CA PRO A 132 12.69 -5.63 -3.11
C PRO A 132 13.92 -6.27 -3.77
N GLY A 133 13.78 -7.53 -4.21
CA GLY A 133 14.88 -8.30 -4.79
C GLY A 133 15.81 -9.00 -3.77
N ARG A 134 15.70 -8.70 -2.47
CA ARG A 134 16.49 -9.37 -1.43
C ARG A 134 16.21 -10.87 -1.35
N VAL A 135 14.96 -11.25 -1.61
CA VAL A 135 14.54 -12.64 -1.77
C VAL A 135 13.84 -12.79 -3.11
N ALA A 136 14.29 -13.75 -3.92
CA ALA A 136 13.70 -14.05 -5.22
C ALA A 136 13.83 -15.55 -5.51
N PRO A 137 12.90 -16.16 -6.29
CA PRO A 137 13.04 -17.53 -6.74
C PRO A 137 14.20 -17.65 -7.75
N ALA A 138 14.82 -18.81 -7.84
CA ALA A 138 15.87 -19.06 -8.82
C ALA A 138 15.39 -18.75 -10.26
N GLY A 139 16.16 -17.92 -10.98
CA GLY A 139 15.86 -17.52 -12.36
C GLY A 139 14.67 -16.56 -12.53
N ARG A 140 14.17 -15.93 -11.45
CA ARG A 140 13.11 -14.92 -11.50
C ARG A 140 13.50 -13.71 -10.65
N ASP A 141 12.92 -12.56 -10.96
CA ASP A 141 13.18 -11.29 -10.29
C ASP A 141 12.27 -11.05 -9.06
N HIS A 142 11.13 -11.77 -8.96
CA HIS A 142 10.19 -11.64 -7.86
C HIS A 142 9.36 -12.92 -7.64
N TYR A 143 8.78 -13.03 -6.45
CA TYR A 143 7.77 -14.04 -6.14
C TYR A 143 6.39 -13.58 -6.64
N ALA A 144 5.72 -14.43 -7.42
CA ALA A 144 4.35 -14.21 -7.89
C ALA A 144 3.27 -14.81 -6.97
N VAL A 145 3.65 -15.50 -5.89
CA VAL A 145 2.75 -16.14 -4.92
C VAL A 145 3.26 -15.86 -3.51
N PHE A 146 2.34 -15.49 -2.62
CA PHE A 146 2.68 -15.05 -1.26
C PHE A 146 3.30 -16.16 -0.38
N THR A 147 2.74 -17.37 -0.38
CA THR A 147 3.21 -18.42 0.55
C THR A 147 4.70 -18.77 0.41
N PRO A 148 5.25 -19.02 -0.79
CA PRO A 148 6.70 -19.23 -0.93
C PRO A 148 7.50 -17.95 -0.62
N TYR A 149 6.98 -16.75 -0.94
CA TYR A 149 7.59 -15.50 -0.55
C TYR A 149 7.71 -15.38 0.97
N HIS A 150 6.62 -15.58 1.70
CA HIS A 150 6.58 -15.46 3.16
C HIS A 150 7.55 -16.43 3.84
N ARG A 151 7.69 -17.66 3.31
CA ARG A 151 8.68 -18.62 3.81
C ARG A 151 10.11 -18.09 3.65
N ALA A 152 10.46 -17.58 2.48
CA ALA A 152 11.77 -16.99 2.22
C ALA A 152 11.99 -15.71 3.04
N TRP A 153 10.96 -14.86 3.14
CA TRP A 153 10.99 -13.61 3.91
C TRP A 153 11.26 -13.86 5.40
N ARG A 154 10.65 -14.88 6.01
CA ARG A 154 10.87 -15.23 7.42
C ARG A 154 12.29 -15.73 7.71
N GLN A 155 12.96 -16.32 6.73
CA GLN A 155 14.32 -16.86 6.86
C GLN A 155 15.39 -15.82 6.55
N ALA A 156 15.06 -14.77 5.84
CA ALA A 156 16.01 -13.75 5.44
C ALA A 156 16.39 -12.84 6.63
N PRO A 157 17.67 -12.54 6.83
CA PRO A 157 18.07 -11.58 7.84
C PRO A 157 17.60 -10.18 7.44
N HIS A 158 16.99 -9.47 8.36
CA HIS A 158 16.71 -8.05 8.26
C HIS A 158 17.64 -7.23 9.15
N ARG A 159 17.76 -5.95 8.87
CA ARG A 159 18.59 -5.04 9.66
C ARG A 159 18.04 -4.89 11.08
N SER A 160 18.91 -4.55 12.01
CA SER A 160 18.53 -4.17 13.37
C SER A 160 17.83 -2.80 13.39
N VAL A 161 16.95 -2.58 14.36
CA VAL A 161 16.29 -1.30 14.63
C VAL A 161 17.31 -0.27 15.11
N LEU A 162 17.27 0.91 14.53
CA LEU A 162 18.14 2.04 14.84
C LEU A 162 17.51 2.94 15.91
N ALA A 163 18.31 3.37 16.88
CA ALA A 163 17.85 4.34 17.86
C ALA A 163 17.64 5.72 17.22
N ALA A 164 16.65 6.47 17.74
CA ALA A 164 16.50 7.87 17.35
C ALA A 164 17.74 8.69 17.76
N PRO A 165 18.17 9.64 16.91
CA PRO A 165 19.28 10.53 17.25
C PRO A 165 18.90 11.42 18.45
N ARG A 166 19.85 11.64 19.35
CA ARG A 166 19.66 12.50 20.52
C ARG A 166 19.91 13.97 20.21
N VAL A 167 20.79 14.25 19.26
CA VAL A 167 21.17 15.61 18.82
C VAL A 167 21.40 15.60 17.32
N ILE A 168 20.85 16.57 16.65
CA ILE A 168 21.15 16.95 15.27
C ILE A 168 21.32 18.45 15.24
N ARG A 169 22.34 18.93 14.52
CA ARG A 169 22.55 20.35 14.26
C ARG A 169 22.25 20.63 12.79
N THR A 170 21.45 21.65 12.52
CA THR A 170 21.17 22.13 11.16
C THR A 170 21.89 23.46 10.95
N PRO A 171 22.51 23.70 9.80
CA PRO A 171 23.11 25.01 9.47
C PRO A 171 22.07 26.12 9.53
N ASP A 172 22.48 27.31 9.92
CA ASP A 172 21.65 28.52 9.88
C ASP A 172 21.48 29.05 8.44
N GLY A 173 20.51 29.93 8.24
CA GLY A 173 20.33 30.67 6.98
C GLY A 173 19.62 29.91 5.85
N ILE A 174 19.30 28.62 6.01
CA ILE A 174 18.59 27.87 4.98
C ILE A 174 17.10 28.19 5.04
N GLY A 175 16.53 28.75 3.95
CA GLY A 175 15.10 29.08 3.88
C GLY A 175 14.20 27.83 3.96
N SER A 176 12.98 28.02 4.47
CA SER A 176 11.95 26.97 4.53
C SER A 176 10.59 27.56 4.21
N GLU A 177 9.77 26.82 3.47
CA GLU A 177 8.41 27.22 3.09
C GLU A 177 7.38 26.69 4.09
N ASN A 178 6.28 27.43 4.25
CA ASN A 178 5.15 26.95 5.04
C ASN A 178 4.22 26.11 4.15
N LEU A 179 3.74 25.00 4.69
CA LEU A 179 2.75 24.15 4.04
C LEU A 179 1.34 24.55 4.50
N VAL A 180 0.50 24.86 3.53
CA VAL A 180 -0.92 25.12 3.76
C VAL A 180 -1.69 24.25 2.79
N PHE A 181 -2.50 23.31 3.34
CA PHE A 181 -3.42 22.50 2.57
C PHE A 181 -4.85 22.98 2.76
N ARG A 182 -5.61 23.01 1.67
CA ARG A 182 -7.03 23.35 1.67
C ARG A 182 -7.77 22.32 0.83
N GLY A 183 -8.94 21.88 1.28
CA GLY A 183 -9.80 20.96 0.55
C GLY A 183 -10.82 20.32 1.48
N PRO A 184 -11.86 19.71 0.91
CA PRO A 184 -12.80 18.92 1.69
C PRO A 184 -12.09 17.67 2.22
N LEU A 185 -12.23 17.42 3.53
CA LEU A 185 -11.66 16.27 4.22
C LEU A 185 -12.76 15.31 4.65
N SER A 186 -12.40 14.05 4.80
CA SER A 186 -13.24 13.08 5.52
C SER A 186 -13.47 13.57 6.95
N PRO A 187 -14.71 13.54 7.45
CA PRO A 187 -15.05 14.13 8.76
C PRO A 187 -14.24 13.57 9.93
N SER A 188 -13.96 12.29 9.91
CA SER A 188 -13.26 11.55 10.98
C SER A 188 -11.84 11.12 10.58
N LEU A 189 -11.14 11.94 9.78
CA LEU A 189 -9.79 11.64 9.32
C LEU A 189 -8.81 11.49 10.49
N PRO A 190 -7.98 10.42 10.57
CA PRO A 190 -6.99 10.26 11.62
C PRO A 190 -5.88 11.32 11.53
N HIS A 191 -5.33 11.70 12.69
CA HIS A 191 -4.18 12.61 12.76
C HIS A 191 -2.88 11.92 12.36
N GLY A 192 -2.04 12.62 11.58
CA GLY A 192 -0.72 12.15 11.16
C GLY A 192 0.39 12.31 12.21
N GLY A 193 1.57 11.78 11.91
CA GLY A 193 2.78 11.94 12.69
C GLY A 193 3.28 10.70 13.41
N GLU A 194 4.58 10.66 13.69
CA GLU A 194 5.24 9.55 14.39
C GLU A 194 4.68 9.35 15.78
N ARG A 195 4.42 10.44 16.53
CA ARG A 195 3.90 10.36 17.91
C ARG A 195 2.51 9.75 17.93
N ALA A 196 1.62 10.15 17.03
CA ALA A 196 0.27 9.61 16.92
C ALA A 196 0.30 8.11 16.59
N GLY A 197 1.12 7.69 15.62
CA GLY A 197 1.27 6.29 15.25
C GLY A 197 1.84 5.44 16.39
N ARG A 198 2.84 5.95 17.12
CA ARG A 198 3.43 5.25 18.28
C ARG A 198 2.46 5.13 19.44
N GLU A 199 1.63 6.14 19.66
CA GLU A 199 0.57 6.10 20.68
C GLU A 199 -0.49 5.06 20.32
N LEU A 200 -0.99 5.09 19.07
CA LEU A 200 -1.96 4.11 18.58
C LEU A 200 -1.43 2.68 18.73
N ARG A 201 -0.19 2.44 18.27
CA ARG A 201 0.46 1.13 18.42
C ARG A 201 0.58 0.68 19.88
N ARG A 202 0.87 1.61 20.82
CA ARG A 202 1.02 1.27 22.23
C ARG A 202 -0.30 0.84 22.90
N ARG A 203 -1.41 1.39 22.44
CA ARG A 203 -2.76 1.08 22.95
C ARG A 203 -3.35 -0.17 22.30
N TRP A 204 -2.85 -0.56 21.14
CA TRP A 204 -3.37 -1.70 20.40
C TRP A 204 -2.81 -3.01 20.94
N ASP A 205 -3.71 -3.97 21.15
CA ASP A 205 -3.37 -5.32 21.61
C ASP A 205 -3.06 -6.22 20.43
N VAL A 206 -1.78 -6.60 20.30
CA VAL A 206 -1.30 -7.49 19.23
C VAL A 206 -1.68 -8.95 19.50
N ASP A 207 -1.83 -9.35 20.76
CA ASP A 207 -2.08 -10.75 21.10
C ASP A 207 -3.49 -11.18 20.72
N ALA A 208 -4.46 -10.28 20.82
CA ALA A 208 -5.84 -10.52 20.40
C ALA A 208 -6.04 -10.49 18.87
N TYR A 209 -5.05 -10.04 18.10
CA TYR A 209 -5.23 -9.74 16.67
C TYR A 209 -5.71 -10.93 15.83
N ALA A 210 -5.25 -12.15 16.10
CA ALA A 210 -5.65 -13.33 15.33
C ALA A 210 -7.17 -13.58 15.42
N ASP A 211 -7.77 -13.31 16.58
CA ASP A 211 -9.18 -13.61 16.84
C ASP A 211 -10.12 -12.53 16.28
N VAL A 212 -9.67 -11.26 16.29
CA VAL A 212 -10.56 -10.10 16.04
C VAL A 212 -10.31 -9.38 14.72
N HIS A 213 -9.23 -9.69 14.00
CA HIS A 213 -8.84 -8.92 12.81
C HIS A 213 -9.82 -8.98 11.63
N ASP A 214 -10.72 -9.93 11.62
CA ASP A 214 -11.77 -10.11 10.61
C ASP A 214 -13.15 -9.64 11.09
N ASP A 215 -13.32 -9.36 12.37
CA ASP A 215 -14.56 -8.81 12.94
C ASP A 215 -14.68 -7.32 12.56
N LEU A 216 -15.66 -7.02 11.72
CA LEU A 216 -15.89 -5.66 11.22
C LEU A 216 -16.39 -4.71 12.32
N ALA A 217 -17.20 -5.23 13.25
CA ALA A 217 -17.82 -4.43 14.31
C ALA A 217 -16.85 -4.11 15.45
N ALA A 218 -15.92 -5.03 15.74
CA ALA A 218 -14.98 -4.89 16.85
C ALA A 218 -14.00 -3.71 16.69
N ASP A 219 -13.71 -3.27 15.45
CA ASP A 219 -12.74 -2.21 15.15
C ASP A 219 -11.39 -2.40 15.87
N ALA A 220 -10.99 -3.67 16.03
CA ALA A 220 -9.84 -4.08 16.83
C ALA A 220 -8.54 -4.27 16.01
N THR A 221 -8.51 -3.81 14.77
CA THR A 221 -7.28 -3.81 13.97
C THR A 221 -6.33 -2.70 14.40
N SER A 222 -5.06 -2.84 14.02
CA SER A 222 -4.03 -1.88 14.43
C SER A 222 -4.22 -0.44 13.92
N ARG A 223 -4.97 -0.25 12.82
CA ARG A 223 -5.11 1.03 12.10
C ARG A 223 -3.78 1.74 11.78
N LEU A 224 -2.66 0.99 11.69
CA LEU A 224 -1.31 1.55 11.48
C LEU A 224 -0.96 1.79 10.00
N SER A 225 -1.81 1.40 9.07
CA SER A 225 -1.54 1.54 7.63
C SER A 225 -1.24 2.97 7.16
N PRO A 226 -1.89 4.05 7.63
CA PRO A 226 -1.50 5.41 7.26
C PRO A 226 -0.09 5.77 7.70
N TYR A 227 0.27 5.39 8.92
CA TYR A 227 1.61 5.67 9.47
C TYR A 227 2.72 4.89 8.78
N LEU A 228 2.42 3.68 8.29
CA LEU A 228 3.33 2.90 7.45
C LEU A 228 3.44 3.47 6.03
N HIS A 229 2.34 4.02 5.48
CA HIS A 229 2.33 4.64 4.16
C HIS A 229 3.23 5.88 4.11
N PHE A 230 3.12 6.78 5.10
CA PHE A 230 3.95 7.98 5.20
C PHE A 230 5.32 7.70 5.87
N GLY A 231 5.54 6.48 6.34
CA GLY A 231 6.78 6.11 7.02
C GLY A 231 6.99 6.76 8.38
N CYS A 232 5.89 7.19 9.05
CA CYS A 232 5.91 7.64 10.45
C CYS A 232 6.23 6.48 11.41
N LEU A 233 5.96 5.25 10.99
CA LEU A 233 6.37 4.04 11.69
C LEU A 233 7.25 3.16 10.79
N SER A 234 8.23 2.52 11.38
CA SER A 234 9.08 1.54 10.70
C SER A 234 8.44 0.17 10.70
N ALA A 235 8.33 -0.45 9.52
CA ALA A 235 7.89 -1.83 9.39
C ALA A 235 8.85 -2.80 10.13
N THR A 236 10.16 -2.56 10.07
CA THR A 236 11.19 -3.35 10.79
C THR A 236 10.99 -3.26 12.31
N GLU A 237 10.78 -2.06 12.85
CA GLU A 237 10.50 -1.88 14.29
C GLU A 237 9.22 -2.61 14.71
N LEU A 238 8.16 -2.54 13.87
CA LEU A 238 6.90 -3.23 14.17
C LEU A 238 7.08 -4.76 14.17
N VAL A 239 7.84 -5.32 13.24
CA VAL A 239 8.16 -6.75 13.21
C VAL A 239 8.95 -7.16 14.45
N GLU A 240 10.05 -6.46 14.77
CA GLU A 240 10.86 -6.80 15.95
C GLU A 240 10.06 -6.72 17.26
N ARG A 241 9.15 -5.75 17.37
CA ARG A 241 8.30 -5.63 18.55
C ARG A 241 7.25 -6.72 18.64
N ALA A 242 6.60 -7.05 17.53
CA ALA A 242 5.61 -8.12 17.47
C ALA A 242 6.24 -9.48 17.80
N LEU A 243 7.45 -9.75 17.31
CA LEU A 243 8.18 -11.00 17.59
C LEU A 243 8.65 -11.15 19.04
N ARG A 244 8.44 -10.15 19.91
CA ARG A 244 8.63 -10.31 21.38
C ARG A 244 7.43 -10.96 22.05
N HIS A 245 6.35 -11.17 21.33
CA HIS A 245 5.14 -11.86 21.75
C HIS A 245 5.12 -13.22 21.05
N ASP A 246 4.86 -14.29 21.79
CA ASP A 246 4.89 -15.67 21.27
C ASP A 246 3.53 -16.14 20.72
N GLY A 247 2.49 -15.26 20.74
CA GLY A 247 1.12 -15.57 20.39
C GLY A 247 0.83 -15.62 18.88
N GLU A 248 -0.29 -16.26 18.51
CA GLU A 248 -0.79 -16.30 17.13
C GLU A 248 -1.13 -14.91 16.59
N GLY A 249 -1.61 -13.99 17.44
CA GLY A 249 -1.90 -12.61 17.07
C GLY A 249 -0.68 -11.87 16.53
N ALA A 250 0.46 -11.99 17.22
CA ALA A 250 1.72 -11.41 16.78
C ALA A 250 2.19 -11.98 15.44
N GLN A 251 2.07 -13.31 15.27
CA GLN A 251 2.44 -13.98 14.01
C GLN A 251 1.51 -13.55 12.86
N ALA A 252 0.21 -13.42 13.12
CA ALA A 252 -0.77 -12.93 12.14
C ALA A 252 -0.46 -11.48 11.74
N PHE A 253 -0.10 -10.61 12.69
CA PHE A 253 0.28 -9.24 12.38
C PHE A 253 1.59 -9.14 11.57
N VAL A 254 2.63 -9.89 11.95
CA VAL A 254 3.88 -9.97 11.18
C VAL A 254 3.62 -10.46 9.75
N ARG A 255 2.69 -11.40 9.57
CA ARG A 255 2.25 -11.86 8.26
C ARG A 255 1.63 -10.74 7.42
N GLN A 256 0.88 -9.79 8.02
CA GLN A 256 0.35 -8.62 7.28
C GLN A 256 1.47 -7.68 6.83
N LEU A 257 2.52 -7.49 7.64
CA LEU A 257 3.70 -6.72 7.22
C LEU A 257 4.46 -7.41 6.08
N ALA A 258 4.55 -8.74 6.10
CA ALA A 258 5.09 -9.52 4.99
C ALA A 258 4.23 -9.42 3.71
N TRP A 259 2.89 -9.34 3.81
CA TRP A 259 2.01 -9.05 2.67
C TRP A 259 2.29 -7.68 2.06
N ARG A 260 2.52 -6.67 2.89
CA ARG A 260 2.92 -5.34 2.42
C ARG A 260 4.23 -5.41 1.63
N ASP A 261 5.26 -6.04 2.17
CA ASP A 261 6.55 -6.23 1.49
C ASP A 261 6.40 -7.05 0.19
N PHE A 262 5.51 -8.05 0.18
CA PHE A 262 5.20 -8.84 -1.01
C PHE A 262 4.65 -7.97 -2.14
N HIS A 263 3.72 -7.07 -1.86
CA HIS A 263 3.21 -6.15 -2.86
C HIS A 263 4.29 -5.17 -3.34
N HIS A 264 5.14 -4.70 -2.46
CA HIS A 264 6.26 -3.82 -2.83
C HIS A 264 7.26 -4.52 -3.76
N GLN A 265 7.63 -5.79 -3.51
CA GLN A 265 8.55 -6.51 -4.40
C GLN A 265 7.91 -6.84 -5.76
N VAL A 266 6.60 -7.11 -5.82
CA VAL A 266 5.90 -7.29 -7.11
C VAL A 266 5.89 -5.99 -7.90
N LEU A 267 5.54 -4.85 -7.28
CA LEU A 267 5.52 -3.57 -7.97
C LEU A 267 6.91 -3.11 -8.42
N ALA A 268 7.95 -3.36 -7.62
CA ALA A 268 9.33 -3.04 -7.99
C ALA A 268 9.77 -3.79 -9.26
N ALA A 269 9.42 -5.08 -9.36
CA ALA A 269 9.72 -5.91 -10.53
C ALA A 269 8.78 -5.62 -11.73
N ARG A 270 7.55 -5.22 -11.45
CA ARG A 270 6.50 -4.98 -12.45
C ARG A 270 5.83 -3.63 -12.23
N PRO A 271 6.54 -2.51 -12.53
CA PRO A 271 6.00 -1.16 -12.33
C PRO A 271 4.73 -0.87 -13.16
N ASP A 272 4.55 -1.55 -14.28
CA ASP A 272 3.35 -1.48 -15.13
C ASP A 272 2.10 -2.03 -14.45
N ALA A 273 2.24 -2.93 -13.45
CA ALA A 273 1.13 -3.45 -12.66
C ALA A 273 0.41 -2.37 -11.83
N ALA A 274 0.96 -1.16 -11.73
CA ALA A 274 0.24 -0.02 -11.17
C ALA A 274 -1.01 0.37 -11.98
N HIS A 275 -1.05 0.07 -13.30
CA HIS A 275 -2.15 0.50 -14.20
C HIS A 275 -2.64 -0.61 -15.14
N ARG A 276 -1.85 -1.68 -15.30
CA ARG A 276 -2.16 -2.82 -16.18
C ARG A 276 -2.37 -4.08 -15.37
N ASP A 277 -3.10 -5.00 -15.93
CA ASP A 277 -3.28 -6.31 -15.33
C ASP A 277 -1.93 -7.01 -15.20
N TYR A 278 -1.59 -7.46 -14.00
CA TYR A 278 -0.41 -8.28 -13.75
C TYR A 278 -0.52 -9.62 -14.53
N ARG A 279 -1.75 -10.16 -14.60
CA ARG A 279 -2.12 -11.30 -15.45
C ARG A 279 -3.36 -10.92 -16.25
N ALA A 280 -3.19 -10.61 -17.52
CA ALA A 280 -4.32 -10.36 -18.41
C ALA A 280 -5.26 -11.57 -18.46
N ARG A 281 -6.57 -11.33 -18.42
CA ARG A 281 -7.62 -12.36 -18.41
C ARG A 281 -8.61 -12.18 -19.56
N ASP A 282 -8.37 -11.18 -20.41
CA ASP A 282 -9.26 -10.80 -21.50
C ASP A 282 -10.70 -10.54 -21.03
N ASP A 283 -10.81 -9.99 -19.81
CA ASP A 283 -12.10 -9.62 -19.20
C ASP A 283 -12.85 -8.63 -20.09
N ARG A 284 -14.12 -8.91 -20.34
CA ARG A 284 -15.06 -8.00 -21.01
C ARG A 284 -15.84 -7.26 -19.95
N TRP A 285 -15.21 -6.28 -19.30
CA TRP A 285 -15.81 -5.50 -18.25
C TRP A 285 -17.15 -4.88 -18.69
N HIS A 286 -18.14 -4.94 -17.81
CA HIS A 286 -19.36 -4.21 -17.96
C HIS A 286 -19.10 -2.71 -17.78
N HIS A 287 -19.92 -1.87 -18.43
CA HIS A 287 -19.80 -0.42 -18.33
C HIS A 287 -21.16 0.16 -17.95
N ASP A 288 -21.29 0.62 -16.72
CA ASP A 288 -22.46 1.29 -16.20
C ASP A 288 -22.04 2.34 -15.15
N GLU A 289 -22.16 3.62 -15.50
CA GLU A 289 -21.76 4.70 -14.59
C GLU A 289 -22.76 4.89 -13.44
N HIS A 290 -24.04 4.57 -13.64
CA HIS A 290 -25.03 4.63 -12.56
C HIS A 290 -24.71 3.60 -11.47
N GLU A 291 -24.37 2.38 -11.83
CA GLU A 291 -23.95 1.33 -10.89
C GLU A 291 -22.62 1.69 -10.21
N ALA A 292 -21.66 2.23 -10.98
CA ALA A 292 -20.39 2.70 -10.43
C ALA A 292 -20.60 3.81 -9.40
N GLU A 293 -21.50 4.76 -9.68
CA GLU A 293 -21.81 5.86 -8.76
C GLU A 293 -22.58 5.38 -7.53
N ALA A 294 -23.55 4.49 -7.70
CA ALA A 294 -24.24 3.86 -6.57
C ALA A 294 -23.28 3.15 -5.63
N TRP A 295 -22.28 2.46 -6.19
CA TRP A 295 -21.21 1.83 -5.41
C TRP A 295 -20.33 2.88 -4.70
N ARG A 296 -19.87 3.92 -5.38
CA ARG A 296 -19.06 5.00 -4.76
C ARG A 296 -19.76 5.65 -3.59
N GLN A 297 -21.07 5.85 -3.70
CA GLN A 297 -21.91 6.53 -2.69
C GLN A 297 -22.38 5.59 -1.57
N GLY A 298 -22.09 4.29 -1.62
CA GLY A 298 -22.61 3.33 -0.66
C GLY A 298 -24.14 3.25 -0.68
N ARG A 299 -24.70 3.09 -1.89
CA ARG A 299 -26.14 2.96 -2.17
C ARG A 299 -26.45 1.81 -3.13
N THR A 300 -25.76 0.69 -2.91
CA THR A 300 -25.90 -0.51 -3.75
C THR A 300 -27.12 -1.36 -3.39
N GLY A 301 -27.76 -1.06 -2.26
CA GLY A 301 -28.81 -1.90 -1.69
C GLY A 301 -28.28 -3.14 -0.95
N TYR A 302 -26.96 -3.31 -0.87
CA TYR A 302 -26.29 -4.31 -0.04
C TYR A 302 -25.66 -3.64 1.18
N PRO A 303 -26.28 -3.65 2.35
CA PRO A 303 -25.87 -2.84 3.49
C PRO A 303 -24.42 -3.04 3.93
N ILE A 304 -23.88 -4.24 3.83
CA ILE A 304 -22.47 -4.52 4.18
C ILE A 304 -21.48 -3.83 3.21
N ILE A 305 -21.85 -3.71 1.92
CA ILE A 305 -21.05 -3.01 0.92
C ILE A 305 -21.18 -1.50 1.16
N ASP A 306 -22.40 -1.03 1.37
CA ASP A 306 -22.72 0.38 1.59
C ASP A 306 -22.05 0.90 2.87
N ALA A 307 -22.05 0.10 3.95
CA ALA A 307 -21.33 0.40 5.18
C ALA A 307 -19.81 0.58 4.95
N GLY A 308 -19.19 -0.30 4.15
CA GLY A 308 -17.77 -0.18 3.82
C GLY A 308 -17.45 1.11 3.06
N MET A 309 -18.26 1.46 2.05
CA MET A 309 -18.05 2.68 1.26
C MET A 309 -18.28 3.95 2.07
N ARG A 310 -19.26 3.95 2.98
CA ARG A 310 -19.54 5.07 3.88
C ARG A 310 -18.46 5.22 4.96
N GLN A 311 -17.91 4.11 5.49
CA GLN A 311 -16.73 4.17 6.35
C GLN A 311 -15.56 4.85 5.62
N LEU A 312 -15.30 4.49 4.36
CA LEU A 312 -14.25 5.11 3.55
C LEU A 312 -14.46 6.62 3.40
N ALA A 313 -15.68 7.05 3.12
CA ALA A 313 -16.00 8.46 2.97
C ALA A 313 -15.83 9.24 4.28
N GLU A 314 -16.25 8.66 5.40
CA GLU A 314 -16.22 9.27 6.73
C GLU A 314 -14.81 9.35 7.33
N GLU A 315 -14.03 8.25 7.25
CA GLU A 315 -12.74 8.15 7.92
C GLU A 315 -11.54 8.37 7.00
N GLY A 316 -11.72 8.37 5.66
CA GLY A 316 -10.58 8.29 4.73
C GLY A 316 -9.80 6.98 4.91
N TRP A 317 -10.39 6.02 5.57
CA TRP A 317 -9.85 4.70 5.89
C TRP A 317 -10.99 3.66 5.85
N MET A 318 -10.65 2.39 5.61
CA MET A 318 -11.62 1.30 5.59
C MET A 318 -10.98 0.05 6.16
N HIS A 319 -11.73 -0.73 6.94
CA HIS A 319 -11.31 -2.03 7.44
C HIS A 319 -10.92 -2.97 6.28
N ASN A 320 -9.83 -3.76 6.43
CA ASN A 320 -9.33 -4.60 5.34
C ASN A 320 -10.39 -5.57 4.79
N ARG A 321 -11.19 -6.20 5.66
CA ARG A 321 -12.27 -7.10 5.22
C ARG A 321 -13.30 -6.36 4.37
N ALA A 322 -13.70 -5.15 4.74
CA ALA A 322 -14.61 -4.32 3.96
C ALA A 322 -14.00 -3.95 2.59
N ARG A 323 -12.69 -3.64 2.51
CA ARG A 323 -12.01 -3.40 1.22
C ARG A 323 -12.14 -4.60 0.28
N LEU A 324 -11.95 -5.82 0.79
CA LEU A 324 -12.09 -7.04 -0.03
C LEU A 324 -13.54 -7.25 -0.49
N LEU A 325 -14.54 -6.98 0.36
CA LEU A 325 -15.95 -7.13 0.04
C LEU A 325 -16.39 -6.12 -1.01
N THR A 326 -16.11 -4.84 -0.80
CA THR A 326 -16.48 -3.76 -1.72
C THR A 326 -15.78 -3.90 -3.07
N ALA A 327 -14.51 -4.33 -3.08
CA ALA A 327 -13.77 -4.61 -4.30
C ALA A 327 -14.32 -5.84 -5.05
N SER A 328 -14.68 -6.91 -4.33
CA SER A 328 -15.31 -8.09 -4.94
C SER A 328 -16.68 -7.76 -5.52
N PHE A 329 -17.46 -6.95 -4.83
CA PHE A 329 -18.77 -6.52 -5.35
C PHE A 329 -18.62 -5.73 -6.65
N LEU A 330 -17.73 -4.73 -6.69
CA LEU A 330 -17.46 -3.98 -7.91
C LEU A 330 -17.01 -4.88 -9.06
N THR A 331 -16.00 -5.73 -8.84
CA THR A 331 -15.29 -6.45 -9.91
C THR A 331 -15.90 -7.81 -10.26
N LYS A 332 -16.77 -8.36 -9.43
CA LYS A 332 -17.36 -9.69 -9.62
C LYS A 332 -18.89 -9.65 -9.75
N SER A 333 -19.58 -8.84 -8.95
CA SER A 333 -21.04 -8.76 -8.99
C SER A 333 -21.51 -7.72 -10.02
N LEU A 334 -21.01 -6.49 -9.97
CA LEU A 334 -21.25 -5.48 -11.00
C LEU A 334 -20.42 -5.75 -12.27
N TYR A 335 -19.33 -6.45 -12.13
CA TYR A 335 -18.35 -6.76 -13.17
C TYR A 335 -17.78 -5.51 -13.87
N LEU A 336 -17.54 -4.47 -13.09
CA LEU A 336 -16.90 -3.23 -13.53
C LEU A 336 -15.37 -3.31 -13.40
N ASP A 337 -14.66 -2.53 -14.25
CA ASP A 337 -13.20 -2.53 -14.26
C ASP A 337 -12.64 -2.13 -12.87
N TRP A 338 -11.69 -2.91 -12.37
CA TRP A 338 -11.03 -2.67 -11.08
C TRP A 338 -10.38 -1.28 -10.98
N ARG A 339 -10.02 -0.66 -12.10
CA ARG A 339 -9.41 0.68 -12.14
C ARG A 339 -10.36 1.78 -11.67
N ILE A 340 -11.68 1.58 -11.84
CA ILE A 340 -12.72 2.46 -11.29
C ILE A 340 -12.61 2.47 -9.76
N GLY A 341 -12.53 1.29 -9.16
CA GLY A 341 -12.40 1.16 -7.72
C GLY A 341 -11.07 1.68 -7.17
N VAL A 342 -9.97 1.41 -7.86
CA VAL A 342 -8.64 1.97 -7.54
C VAL A 342 -8.68 3.49 -7.50
N ALA A 343 -9.25 4.13 -8.53
CA ALA A 343 -9.32 5.58 -8.61
C ALA A 343 -10.13 6.17 -7.45
N HIS A 344 -11.30 5.59 -7.15
CA HIS A 344 -12.13 6.03 -6.04
C HIS A 344 -11.45 5.83 -4.68
N PHE A 345 -10.82 4.67 -4.44
CA PHE A 345 -10.07 4.45 -3.20
C PHE A 345 -8.91 5.44 -3.06
N LEU A 346 -8.15 5.68 -4.12
CA LEU A 346 -7.05 6.66 -4.09
C LEU A 346 -7.54 8.11 -3.93
N SER A 347 -8.77 8.43 -4.26
CA SER A 347 -9.32 9.77 -4.01
C SER A 347 -9.61 10.03 -2.53
N LEU A 348 -9.86 9.00 -1.73
CA LEU A 348 -10.28 9.10 -0.33
C LEU A 348 -9.26 8.53 0.67
N LEU A 349 -8.64 7.38 0.36
CA LEU A 349 -7.76 6.69 1.31
C LEU A 349 -6.56 7.54 1.73
N VAL A 350 -6.39 7.68 3.03
CA VAL A 350 -5.20 8.26 3.64
C VAL A 350 -3.99 7.33 3.52
N ASP A 351 -4.20 6.02 3.52
CA ASP A 351 -3.17 4.99 3.38
C ASP A 351 -3.02 4.45 1.95
N GLY A 352 -3.34 5.27 0.95
CA GLY A 352 -3.37 4.90 -0.47
C GLY A 352 -1.99 4.57 -1.06
N ASP A 353 -1.31 3.54 -0.55
CA ASP A 353 -0.04 3.03 -1.10
C ASP A 353 -0.28 2.34 -2.46
N ILE A 354 0.48 2.75 -3.49
CA ILE A 354 0.31 2.24 -4.86
C ILE A 354 0.55 0.73 -4.96
N ALA A 355 1.59 0.21 -4.29
CA ALA A 355 1.86 -1.23 -4.33
C ALA A 355 0.72 -2.03 -3.68
N VAL A 356 0.32 -1.61 -2.48
CA VAL A 356 -0.68 -2.33 -1.69
C VAL A 356 -2.07 -2.17 -2.30
N ASN A 357 -2.48 -0.95 -2.66
CA ASN A 357 -3.82 -0.69 -3.17
C ASN A 357 -4.06 -1.40 -4.52
N GLN A 358 -3.23 -1.12 -5.56
CA GLN A 358 -3.45 -1.66 -6.89
C GLN A 358 -3.34 -3.18 -6.96
N LEU A 359 -2.36 -3.76 -6.25
CA LEU A 359 -2.18 -5.22 -6.29
C LEU A 359 -3.23 -5.98 -5.48
N ASN A 360 -3.79 -5.39 -4.40
CA ASN A 360 -4.96 -5.97 -3.73
C ASN A 360 -6.22 -5.87 -4.59
N TRP A 361 -6.45 -4.76 -5.29
CA TRP A 361 -7.55 -4.65 -6.24
C TRP A 361 -7.46 -5.71 -7.33
N GLN A 362 -6.30 -5.90 -7.93
CA GLN A 362 -6.05 -6.94 -8.94
C GLN A 362 -6.16 -8.36 -8.34
N TRP A 363 -5.73 -8.55 -7.09
CA TRP A 363 -5.90 -9.82 -6.39
C TRP A 363 -7.39 -10.19 -6.29
N VAL A 364 -8.25 -9.27 -5.87
CA VAL A 364 -9.71 -9.47 -5.81
C VAL A 364 -10.32 -9.63 -7.20
N ALA A 365 -9.94 -8.80 -8.16
CA ALA A 365 -10.40 -8.88 -9.55
C ALA A 365 -9.97 -10.19 -10.25
N GLY A 366 -8.91 -10.86 -9.73
CA GLY A 366 -8.35 -12.08 -10.33
C GLY A 366 -7.43 -11.81 -11.51
N THR A 367 -6.97 -10.57 -11.67
CA THR A 367 -5.97 -10.15 -12.67
C THR A 367 -4.57 -9.96 -12.05
N GLY A 368 -4.42 -10.23 -10.75
CA GLY A 368 -3.19 -10.08 -9.99
C GLY A 368 -2.50 -11.39 -9.64
N THR A 369 -1.96 -11.44 -8.43
CA THR A 369 -1.17 -12.57 -7.90
C THR A 369 -2.02 -13.65 -7.23
N ASP A 370 -3.34 -13.53 -7.25
CA ASP A 370 -4.24 -14.53 -6.65
C ASP A 370 -4.09 -15.90 -7.33
N THR A 371 -4.05 -16.95 -6.51
CA THR A 371 -4.05 -18.35 -6.95
C THR A 371 -5.45 -18.88 -7.24
N ARG A 372 -6.51 -18.17 -6.78
CA ARG A 372 -7.93 -18.50 -6.99
C ARG A 372 -8.67 -17.33 -7.67
N PRO A 373 -8.30 -16.96 -8.91
CA PRO A 373 -8.75 -15.71 -9.56
C PRO A 373 -10.25 -15.65 -9.83
N ASN A 374 -10.94 -16.78 -9.77
CA ASN A 374 -12.38 -16.86 -10.04
C ASN A 374 -13.23 -16.89 -8.76
N ARG A 375 -12.62 -16.72 -7.57
CA ARG A 375 -13.38 -16.64 -6.31
C ARG A 375 -14.23 -15.39 -6.27
N VAL A 376 -15.50 -15.54 -5.93
CA VAL A 376 -16.46 -14.44 -5.69
C VAL A 376 -16.79 -14.41 -4.21
N LEU A 377 -16.72 -13.25 -3.58
CA LEU A 377 -17.16 -13.05 -2.21
C LEU A 377 -18.63 -12.63 -2.24
N ASN A 378 -19.54 -13.56 -1.95
CA ASN A 378 -20.97 -13.27 -1.87
C ASN A 378 -21.24 -12.33 -0.68
N PRO A 379 -21.76 -11.11 -0.90
CA PRO A 379 -21.89 -10.09 0.15
C PRO A 379 -22.77 -10.54 1.32
N LEU A 380 -23.82 -11.34 1.07
CA LEU A 380 -24.73 -11.79 2.11
C LEU A 380 -24.08 -12.84 3.01
N ARG A 381 -23.41 -13.85 2.43
CA ARG A 381 -22.66 -14.84 3.20
C ARG A 381 -21.50 -14.21 3.98
N GLN A 382 -20.89 -13.20 3.43
CA GLN A 382 -19.80 -12.49 4.10
C GLN A 382 -20.34 -11.61 5.25
N ALA A 383 -21.50 -10.98 5.08
CA ALA A 383 -22.19 -10.25 6.14
C ALA A 383 -22.54 -11.18 7.31
N ASP A 384 -23.16 -12.32 7.02
CA ASP A 384 -23.51 -13.32 8.02
C ASP A 384 -22.27 -13.82 8.81
N ARG A 385 -21.08 -13.83 8.19
CA ARG A 385 -19.83 -14.31 8.80
C ARG A 385 -19.07 -13.22 9.59
N TYR A 386 -18.97 -12.00 9.08
CA TYR A 386 -18.06 -10.98 9.57
C TYR A 386 -18.74 -9.78 10.26
N ASP A 387 -20.06 -9.77 10.24
CA ASP A 387 -20.92 -8.85 10.98
C ASP A 387 -22.22 -9.56 11.38
N PRO A 388 -22.13 -10.70 12.10
CA PRO A 388 -23.27 -11.59 12.36
C PRO A 388 -24.40 -10.91 13.14
N THR A 389 -24.06 -9.92 13.95
CA THR A 389 -25.03 -9.12 14.73
C THR A 389 -25.55 -7.89 13.98
N GLY A 390 -24.86 -7.48 12.89
CA GLY A 390 -25.20 -6.28 12.12
C GLY A 390 -24.72 -4.96 12.72
N ASP A 391 -23.80 -5.01 13.69
CA ASP A 391 -23.35 -3.79 14.38
C ASP A 391 -22.50 -2.89 13.52
N TYR A 392 -21.68 -3.48 12.63
CA TYR A 392 -20.93 -2.71 11.63
C TYR A 392 -21.86 -1.97 10.67
N VAL A 393 -22.86 -2.66 10.14
CA VAL A 393 -23.85 -2.03 9.24
C VAL A 393 -24.59 -0.92 9.98
N ARG A 394 -25.12 -1.16 11.19
CA ARG A 394 -25.84 -0.12 11.96
C ARG A 394 -25.00 1.12 12.23
N ARG A 395 -23.70 0.94 12.44
CA ARG A 395 -22.75 2.04 12.68
C ARG A 395 -22.63 2.96 11.44
N TRP A 396 -22.56 2.37 10.22
CA TRP A 396 -22.26 3.12 9.01
C TRP A 396 -23.48 3.37 8.11
N VAL A 397 -24.60 2.73 8.42
CA VAL A 397 -25.87 2.87 7.71
C VAL A 397 -26.97 3.21 8.75
N PRO A 398 -26.97 4.44 9.28
CA PRO A 398 -27.83 4.82 10.39
C PRO A 398 -29.33 4.69 10.09
N GLU A 399 -29.75 4.77 8.84
CA GLU A 399 -31.12 4.53 8.43
C GLU A 399 -31.61 3.10 8.69
N LEU A 400 -30.69 2.14 8.83
CA LEU A 400 -30.99 0.75 9.22
C LEU A 400 -30.77 0.46 10.71
N ALA A 401 -30.40 1.47 11.51
CA ALA A 401 -30.07 1.27 12.93
C ALA A 401 -31.23 0.71 13.77
N HIS A 402 -32.48 0.91 13.31
CA HIS A 402 -33.69 0.41 13.97
C HIS A 402 -33.93 -1.08 13.77
N LEU A 403 -33.27 -1.73 12.77
CA LEU A 403 -33.46 -3.16 12.48
C LEU A 403 -32.65 -4.02 13.45
N PRO A 404 -33.25 -5.03 14.10
CA PRO A 404 -32.56 -5.87 15.07
C PRO A 404 -31.72 -6.98 14.41
N GLY A 405 -30.59 -7.32 15.03
CA GLY A 405 -29.77 -8.47 14.66
C GLY A 405 -29.40 -8.51 13.17
N PRO A 406 -29.30 -9.71 12.57
CA PRO A 406 -28.88 -9.89 11.19
C PRO A 406 -29.88 -9.45 10.12
N SER A 407 -31.14 -9.08 10.51
CA SER A 407 -32.15 -8.58 9.56
C SER A 407 -31.66 -7.32 8.81
N VAL A 408 -30.78 -6.55 9.40
CA VAL A 408 -30.14 -5.38 8.81
C VAL A 408 -29.40 -5.68 7.49
N HIS A 409 -29.01 -6.92 7.25
CA HIS A 409 -28.29 -7.32 6.02
C HIS A 409 -29.22 -7.57 4.84
N ARG A 410 -30.55 -7.67 5.05
CA ARG A 410 -31.55 -7.96 4.02
C ARG A 410 -32.78 -7.08 4.17
N PRO A 411 -32.61 -5.73 4.18
CA PRO A 411 -33.71 -4.80 4.44
C PRO A 411 -34.83 -4.88 3.38
N TRP A 412 -34.53 -5.31 2.16
CA TRP A 412 -35.54 -5.51 1.11
C TRP A 412 -36.54 -6.65 1.38
N LEU A 413 -36.34 -7.43 2.42
CA LEU A 413 -37.33 -8.43 2.89
C LEU A 413 -38.31 -7.84 3.92
N LEU A 414 -38.10 -6.58 4.28
CA LEU A 414 -38.89 -5.83 5.26
C LEU A 414 -39.46 -4.58 4.59
N ASP A 415 -40.57 -4.07 5.12
CA ASP A 415 -41.13 -2.79 4.68
C ASP A 415 -40.22 -1.65 5.13
N GLY A 416 -39.70 -0.85 4.19
CA GLY A 416 -38.82 0.28 4.49
C GLY A 416 -38.32 1.01 3.25
N ASP A 417 -37.70 2.16 3.47
CA ASP A 417 -37.22 3.06 2.39
C ASP A 417 -35.79 2.81 1.94
N TYR A 418 -35.15 1.71 2.40
CA TYR A 418 -33.79 1.42 1.96
C TYR A 418 -33.77 0.99 0.48
N PRO A 419 -32.78 1.47 -0.32
CA PRO A 419 -32.74 1.14 -1.74
C PRO A 419 -32.74 -0.37 -2.00
N PRO A 420 -33.47 -0.85 -3.02
CA PRO A 420 -33.41 -2.24 -3.42
C PRO A 420 -32.00 -2.60 -3.93
N PRO A 421 -31.58 -3.89 -3.86
CA PRO A 421 -30.34 -4.35 -4.45
C PRO A 421 -30.23 -4.00 -5.94
N ILE A 422 -29.14 -3.30 -6.34
CA ILE A 422 -28.90 -2.93 -7.76
C ILE A 422 -28.60 -4.14 -8.66
N VAL A 423 -28.26 -5.28 -8.07
CA VAL A 423 -28.15 -6.60 -8.71
C VAL A 423 -28.93 -7.58 -7.86
N ALA A 424 -29.83 -8.35 -8.48
CA ALA A 424 -30.59 -9.35 -7.74
C ALA A 424 -29.67 -10.36 -7.04
N PRO A 425 -30.01 -10.84 -5.82
CA PRO A 425 -29.15 -11.78 -5.06
C PRO A 425 -28.81 -13.07 -5.82
N GLU A 426 -29.70 -13.56 -6.67
CA GLU A 426 -29.51 -14.70 -7.55
C GLU A 426 -28.51 -14.45 -8.68
N ASP A 427 -28.35 -13.18 -9.11
CA ASP A 427 -27.53 -12.79 -10.26
C ASP A 427 -26.13 -12.27 -9.88
N LEU A 428 -25.77 -12.30 -8.61
CA LEU A 428 -24.48 -11.76 -8.09
C LEU A 428 -23.22 -12.28 -8.79
N THR A 429 -23.30 -13.41 -9.49
CA THR A 429 -22.16 -14.00 -10.22
C THR A 429 -22.38 -14.06 -11.72
N ALA A 430 -23.58 -13.76 -12.20
CA ALA A 430 -23.97 -13.97 -13.60
C ALA A 430 -23.07 -13.18 -14.60
N ARG A 431 -22.88 -11.88 -14.37
CA ARG A 431 -22.07 -11.02 -15.24
C ARG A 431 -20.62 -11.49 -15.30
N PHE A 432 -20.03 -11.83 -14.15
CA PHE A 432 -18.66 -12.34 -14.07
C PHE A 432 -18.51 -13.67 -14.84
N GLN A 433 -19.47 -14.59 -14.71
CA GLN A 433 -19.45 -15.88 -15.41
C GLN A 433 -19.54 -15.72 -16.92
N HIS A 434 -20.32 -14.75 -17.42
CA HIS A 434 -20.49 -14.49 -18.84
C HIS A 434 -19.36 -13.63 -19.43
N GLY A 435 -18.83 -12.68 -18.67
CA GLY A 435 -17.84 -11.71 -19.15
C GLY A 435 -16.38 -12.20 -19.11
N ARG A 436 -16.06 -13.14 -18.21
CA ARG A 436 -14.70 -13.71 -18.13
C ARG A 436 -14.59 -14.96 -19.02
N PRO A 437 -13.71 -14.96 -20.02
CA PRO A 437 -13.48 -16.15 -20.85
C PRO A 437 -13.05 -17.34 -20.00
N VAL A 438 -13.63 -18.51 -20.25
CA VAL A 438 -13.19 -19.77 -19.66
C VAL A 438 -11.89 -20.17 -20.37
N LEU A 439 -10.77 -20.08 -19.68
CA LEU A 439 -9.51 -20.63 -20.19
C LEU A 439 -9.66 -22.14 -20.33
N ARG A 440 -9.55 -22.69 -21.54
CA ARG A 440 -9.59 -24.12 -21.77
C ARG A 440 -8.42 -24.80 -21.04
N ALA A 441 -8.69 -25.96 -20.46
CA ALA A 441 -7.67 -26.78 -19.83
C ALA A 441 -6.58 -27.13 -20.88
N GLY A 442 -5.42 -26.49 -20.78
CA GLY A 442 -4.31 -26.55 -21.74
C GLY A 442 -3.65 -25.21 -22.04
N GLU A 443 -4.38 -24.09 -21.89
CA GLU A 443 -3.85 -22.73 -22.04
C GLU A 443 -3.43 -22.15 -20.70
N ARG A 444 -2.67 -22.89 -19.92
CA ARG A 444 -1.91 -22.30 -18.79
C ARG A 444 -0.78 -21.49 -19.41
N GLN A 445 -1.08 -20.26 -19.79
CA GLN A 445 -0.04 -19.30 -20.11
C GLN A 445 0.69 -18.88 -18.83
N ASP A 446 1.56 -19.74 -18.32
CA ASP A 446 2.77 -19.33 -17.63
C ASP A 446 3.73 -18.72 -18.68
N ARG A 447 3.26 -17.73 -19.42
CA ARG A 447 4.14 -16.90 -20.22
C ARG A 447 4.65 -15.81 -19.29
N PRO A 448 5.90 -15.88 -18.83
CA PRO A 448 6.47 -14.72 -18.17
C PRO A 448 6.42 -13.57 -19.16
N PRO A 449 6.05 -12.34 -18.74
CA PRO A 449 6.14 -11.18 -19.61
C PRO A 449 7.56 -11.08 -20.14
N GLY A 450 7.69 -10.74 -21.41
CA GLY A 450 8.98 -10.52 -22.07
C GLY A 450 9.82 -9.49 -21.31
N PRO A 451 11.14 -9.51 -21.48
CA PRO A 451 12.04 -8.59 -20.79
C PRO A 451 11.64 -7.13 -21.07
N PRO A 452 11.92 -6.21 -20.11
CA PRO A 452 11.59 -4.81 -20.27
C PRO A 452 12.25 -4.27 -21.54
N VAL A 453 11.46 -3.62 -22.39
CA VAL A 453 11.98 -2.88 -23.55
C VAL A 453 12.69 -1.65 -23.00
N HIS A 454 14.01 -1.74 -22.90
CA HIS A 454 14.85 -0.56 -22.73
C HIS A 454 14.86 0.21 -24.06
N PRO A 455 14.75 1.56 -24.05
CA PRO A 455 14.95 2.33 -25.25
C PRO A 455 16.40 2.14 -25.72
N VAL A 456 16.56 1.59 -26.91
CA VAL A 456 17.85 1.34 -27.56
C VAL A 456 18.46 2.68 -27.92
N ALA A 457 19.60 3.01 -27.30
CA ALA A 457 20.58 3.90 -27.91
C ALA A 457 21.41 3.05 -28.88
N GLY A 458 21.56 3.57 -30.11
CA GLY A 458 21.97 2.78 -31.25
C GLY A 458 23.42 2.31 -31.32
N SER A 459 23.59 1.39 -32.26
CA SER A 459 24.74 0.98 -33.06
C SER A 459 25.74 -0.04 -32.51
N GLY A 460 25.90 -1.13 -33.28
CA GLY A 460 27.15 -1.90 -33.31
C GLY A 460 27.01 -3.42 -33.39
N SER A 461 26.98 -3.95 -34.57
CA SER A 461 26.98 -5.36 -34.95
C SER A 461 28.07 -6.22 -34.28
N LYS A 462 27.77 -7.48 -33.91
CA LYS A 462 28.48 -8.70 -34.42
C LYS A 462 27.82 -9.98 -33.90
N ALA A 463 27.63 -10.91 -34.77
CA ALA A 463 27.09 -12.25 -34.60
C ALA A 463 28.06 -13.20 -33.88
N GLY A 464 27.51 -14.13 -33.08
CA GLY A 464 28.23 -15.28 -32.53
C GLY A 464 27.24 -16.37 -32.12
N SER A 465 27.24 -17.46 -32.89
CA SER A 465 26.46 -18.68 -32.69
C SER A 465 26.96 -19.53 -31.55
N TRP A 466 26.06 -20.08 -30.70
CA TRP A 466 26.36 -21.26 -29.86
C TRP A 466 25.16 -22.19 -29.73
N SER A 467 25.47 -23.48 -29.81
CA SER A 467 24.65 -24.66 -30.01
C SER A 467 23.91 -25.16 -28.76
N ARG A 468 22.76 -25.84 -29.01
CA ARG A 468 21.94 -26.58 -28.04
C ARG A 468 22.68 -27.80 -27.46
N ARG A 469 22.52 -28.07 -26.17
CA ARG A 469 22.60 -29.42 -25.60
C ARG A 469 21.37 -29.70 -24.72
N SER A 470 20.78 -30.85 -24.98
CA SER A 470 19.64 -31.49 -24.32
C SER A 470 20.07 -32.15 -22.98
N GLY A 471 19.22 -32.07 -21.94
CA GLY A 471 19.40 -32.78 -20.68
C GLY A 471 18.06 -33.10 -19.99
N HIS A 472 17.89 -34.34 -19.66
CA HIS A 472 16.76 -35.06 -19.09
C HIS A 472 16.13 -34.46 -17.81
N ARG A 473 14.77 -34.59 -17.71
CA ARG A 473 13.96 -34.35 -16.50
C ARG A 473 13.72 -35.69 -15.77
N PRO A 474 13.57 -35.65 -14.44
CA PRO A 474 12.71 -36.60 -13.73
C PRO A 474 11.41 -35.94 -13.23
N ASP A 475 10.32 -36.72 -13.21
CA ASP A 475 8.96 -36.37 -12.79
C ASP A 475 8.84 -36.11 -11.27
N PRO A 476 7.95 -35.24 -10.83
CA PRO A 476 7.59 -35.11 -9.43
C PRO A 476 6.25 -35.79 -9.10
N THR A 477 6.26 -36.57 -8.04
CA THR A 477 5.10 -37.16 -7.36
C THR A 477 4.22 -36.07 -6.69
N PRO A 478 2.89 -36.23 -6.59
CA PRO A 478 1.99 -35.23 -6.04
C PRO A 478 1.94 -35.26 -4.52
N LEU A 479 2.07 -34.10 -3.88
CA LEU A 479 1.76 -33.89 -2.47
C LEU A 479 0.37 -33.29 -2.34
N THR A 480 -0.40 -33.94 -1.47
CA THR A 480 -1.76 -33.63 -1.07
C THR A 480 -1.90 -32.24 -0.45
N SER A 481 -2.95 -31.57 -0.87
CA SER A 481 -3.43 -30.29 -0.36
C SER A 481 -4.27 -30.50 0.89
N ASP A 482 -4.05 -29.69 1.91
CA ASP A 482 -5.11 -29.15 2.77
C ASP A 482 -4.46 -28.19 3.77
N GLU A 483 -4.62 -26.89 3.52
CA GLU A 483 -4.58 -25.86 4.56
C GLU A 483 -5.07 -24.55 3.97
N GLU A 484 -6.27 -24.15 4.35
CA GLU A 484 -6.82 -22.83 4.08
C GLU A 484 -6.07 -21.77 4.91
N PRO A 485 -5.69 -20.63 4.33
CA PRO A 485 -5.26 -19.52 5.14
C PRO A 485 -6.47 -18.82 5.76
N ARG A 486 -6.58 -18.95 7.06
CA ARG A 486 -7.41 -18.10 7.91
C ARG A 486 -6.90 -16.66 7.93
#